data_9d433dd8a5a543570446e2ccc5a257d3
#
_entry.id   9d433dd8a5a543570446e2ccc5a257d3
#
_cell.length_a   1.000
_cell.length_b   1.000
_cell.length_c   1.000
_cell.angle_alpha   90.00
_cell.angle_beta   90.00
_cell.angle_gamma   90.00
#
_symmetry.space_group_name_H-M   'P 1'
#
loop_
_entity.id
_entity.type
_entity.pdbx_description
1 polymer ?
#
loop_
_entity_poly.entity_id
_entity_poly.type
_entity_poly.pdbx_seq_one_letter_code
_entity_poly.pdbx_strand_id
1 'polypeptide(L)'
;MTNGTLTPLSAPRAGAEDSLAPDGTRRWGPGSYLLLNAGGWLFFGAAVMIGWLEQYPWTVALAITPAYVLIGFLLSLLLGLAYDRLGVGPASFGRAVGISLVASYAAAVLWTGAFYYYQHFAAHIVHSVIIGAPSPLDFPPDWIFDGTLDNSFPLFGWSLVRLGLQYNTALRHQREQALRAVAAARDAQLRMLAYQLNPHFLFNTLNSIRALINEDRQRAREMVTALAGYLRYALVERPLHVAPLEEEVASVRGYLAIEQVRFEERLDVRMEVEPSALRCEVPAFLLNPLVENALKHSAAGTADAPLVLRVEARLVEPNRLRLVVENSGRWAARGTTMPNAGDGDNGLPGGVGLANVRARLEALHPGEHRIGIEEADGRVRVTVELPARYRTEAAT
;
A
#
# COMPACT_ATOMS: atom_id res chain seq x y z
N MET A 1 -2.74 -1.30 49.09
CA MET A 1 -2.67 0.16 49.10
C MET A 1 -1.38 0.53 48.37
N THR A 2 -1.46 1.00 47.18
CA THR A 2 -0.69 2.07 46.52
C THR A 2 -1.09 2.08 45.03
N ASN A 3 -1.93 3.02 44.71
CA ASN A 3 -2.34 3.35 43.33
C ASN A 3 -1.14 3.90 42.58
N GLY A 4 -0.62 3.15 41.62
CA GLY A 4 0.29 3.64 40.59
C GLY A 4 -0.51 4.27 39.45
N THR A 5 -0.66 5.59 39.49
CA THR A 5 -1.15 6.40 38.37
C THR A 5 -0.16 6.35 37.23
N LEU A 6 -0.51 5.68 36.15
CA LEU A 6 0.20 5.77 34.86
C LEU A 6 0.01 7.17 34.29
N THR A 7 1.06 7.97 34.30
CA THR A 7 1.16 9.24 33.57
C THR A 7 1.01 8.97 32.07
N PRO A 8 0.15 9.70 31.33
CA PRO A 8 0.08 9.57 29.88
C PRO A 8 1.38 10.09 29.27
N LEU A 9 2.00 9.26 28.43
CA LEU A 9 3.11 9.63 27.56
C LEU A 9 2.71 10.90 26.80
N SER A 10 3.46 11.98 27.06
CA SER A 10 3.32 13.26 26.35
C SER A 10 3.44 13.03 24.86
N ALA A 11 2.42 13.45 24.11
CA ALA A 11 2.45 13.54 22.66
C ALA A 11 3.71 14.31 22.21
N PRO A 12 4.43 13.89 21.18
CA PRO A 12 5.55 14.62 20.64
C PRO A 12 5.05 16.00 20.21
N ARG A 13 5.74 17.03 20.70
CA ARG A 13 5.51 18.43 20.31
C ARG A 13 5.47 18.52 18.80
N ALA A 14 4.35 19.01 18.26
CA ALA A 14 4.22 19.49 16.89
C ALA A 14 5.19 20.66 16.69
N GLY A 15 6.41 20.32 16.30
CA GLY A 15 7.45 21.26 15.89
C GLY A 15 7.59 21.20 14.38
N ALA A 16 7.29 22.31 13.73
CA ALA A 16 7.43 22.59 12.30
C ALA A 16 6.57 21.66 11.41
N GLU A 17 5.35 22.08 11.12
CA GLU A 17 4.63 21.64 9.93
C GLU A 17 5.51 21.94 8.72
N ASP A 18 6.25 20.92 8.26
CA ASP A 18 6.94 20.91 7.00
C ASP A 18 5.87 21.11 5.91
N SER A 19 5.79 22.30 5.36
CA SER A 19 4.88 22.65 4.29
C SER A 19 5.22 21.80 3.06
N LEU A 20 4.50 20.70 2.89
CA LEU A 20 4.55 19.90 1.68
C LEU A 20 3.93 20.73 0.55
N ALA A 21 4.57 20.73 -0.62
CA ALA A 21 3.96 21.24 -1.82
C ALA A 21 2.73 20.37 -2.20
N PRO A 22 1.76 20.87 -2.99
CA PRO A 22 0.55 20.13 -3.38
C PRO A 22 0.83 18.78 -4.05
N ASP A 23 2.06 18.57 -4.57
CA ASP A 23 2.56 17.35 -5.19
C ASP A 23 3.28 16.41 -4.19
N GLY A 24 3.23 16.70 -2.88
CA GLY A 24 3.87 15.90 -1.83
C GLY A 24 5.39 16.05 -1.76
N THR A 25 5.99 16.97 -2.51
CA THR A 25 7.44 17.19 -2.47
C THR A 25 7.81 18.03 -1.25
N ARG A 26 8.79 17.55 -0.48
CA ARG A 26 9.38 18.34 0.61
C ARG A 26 10.10 19.52 -0.02
N ARG A 27 9.58 20.71 0.13
CA ARG A 27 10.32 21.93 -0.26
C ARG A 27 11.61 21.98 0.54
N TRP A 28 12.73 22.20 -0.13
CA TRP A 28 13.96 22.58 0.55
C TRP A 28 13.59 23.74 1.47
N GLY A 29 13.87 23.60 2.76
CA GLY A 29 13.58 24.67 3.69
C GLY A 29 14.20 25.97 3.16
N PRO A 30 13.50 27.12 3.21
CA PRO A 30 13.98 28.38 2.65
C PRO A 30 15.42 28.70 3.09
N GLY A 31 15.82 28.29 4.29
CA GLY A 31 17.18 28.47 4.79
C GLY A 31 18.23 27.62 4.08
N SER A 32 17.95 26.33 3.80
CA SER A 32 18.91 25.44 3.12
C SER A 32 19.15 25.86 1.67
N TYR A 33 18.10 26.28 0.98
CA TYR A 33 18.21 26.81 -0.37
C TYR A 33 19.01 28.11 -0.40
N LEU A 34 18.74 29.04 0.53
CA LEU A 34 19.44 30.29 0.63
C LEU A 34 20.95 30.10 0.90
N LEU A 35 21.31 29.21 1.81
CA LEU A 35 22.70 28.87 2.10
C LEU A 35 23.43 28.28 0.91
N LEU A 36 22.81 27.34 0.19
CA LEU A 36 23.39 26.73 -1.00
C LEU A 36 23.58 27.78 -2.12
N ASN A 37 22.58 28.64 -2.33
CA ASN A 37 22.65 29.71 -3.31
C ASN A 37 23.74 30.71 -2.94
N ALA A 38 23.77 31.20 -1.70
CA ALA A 38 24.80 32.13 -1.25
C ALA A 38 26.23 31.55 -1.37
N GLY A 39 26.41 30.28 -0.98
CA GLY A 39 27.69 29.58 -1.13
C GLY A 39 28.14 29.47 -2.59
N GLY A 40 27.22 29.13 -3.51
CA GLY A 40 27.49 29.06 -4.94
C GLY A 40 27.88 30.41 -5.52
N TRP A 41 27.18 31.49 -5.13
CA TRP A 41 27.52 32.84 -5.60
C TRP A 41 28.82 33.40 -5.00
N LEU A 42 29.16 33.04 -3.78
CA LEU A 42 30.49 33.37 -3.20
C LEU A 42 31.63 32.68 -3.96
N PHE A 43 31.46 31.40 -4.27
CA PHE A 43 32.43 30.65 -5.06
C PHE A 43 32.57 31.25 -6.47
N PHE A 44 31.45 31.53 -7.15
CA PHE A 44 31.43 32.18 -8.47
C PHE A 44 32.11 33.56 -8.44
N GLY A 45 31.79 34.35 -7.40
CA GLY A 45 32.41 35.66 -7.21
C GLY A 45 33.92 35.61 -7.03
N ALA A 46 34.44 34.64 -6.32
CA ALA A 46 35.87 34.42 -6.18
C ALA A 46 36.52 34.07 -7.54
N ALA A 47 35.89 33.23 -8.34
CA ALA A 47 36.36 32.88 -9.67
C ALA A 47 36.37 34.11 -10.62
N VAL A 48 35.31 34.89 -10.63
CA VAL A 48 35.20 36.14 -11.44
C VAL A 48 36.24 37.14 -11.00
N MET A 49 36.47 37.31 -9.71
CA MET A 49 37.46 38.22 -9.17
C MET A 49 38.87 37.86 -9.63
N ILE A 50 39.23 36.56 -9.63
CA ILE A 50 40.52 36.08 -10.15
C ILE A 50 40.69 36.47 -11.64
N GLY A 51 39.68 36.22 -12.49
CA GLY A 51 39.70 36.58 -13.90
C GLY A 51 39.84 38.10 -14.12
N TRP A 52 39.23 38.92 -13.31
CA TRP A 52 39.32 40.37 -13.43
C TRP A 52 40.64 40.94 -12.93
N LEU A 53 41.37 40.27 -12.01
CA LEU A 53 42.70 40.68 -11.58
C LEU A 53 43.74 40.59 -12.68
N GLU A 54 43.50 39.83 -13.75
CA GLU A 54 44.33 39.77 -14.94
C GLU A 54 44.14 41.01 -15.86
N GLN A 55 42.94 41.64 -15.78
CA GLN A 55 42.52 42.75 -16.67
C GLN A 55 42.53 44.12 -15.98
N TYR A 56 42.28 44.16 -14.68
CA TYR A 56 42.11 45.39 -13.93
C TYR A 56 43.00 45.42 -12.68
N PRO A 57 43.38 46.63 -12.22
CA PRO A 57 44.02 46.79 -10.91
C PRO A 57 43.15 46.19 -9.79
N TRP A 58 43.79 45.61 -8.79
CA TRP A 58 43.09 44.94 -7.67
C TRP A 58 42.02 45.83 -6.99
N THR A 59 42.23 47.15 -6.90
CA THR A 59 41.27 48.10 -6.32
C THR A 59 39.97 48.20 -7.12
N VAL A 60 40.10 48.15 -8.47
CA VAL A 60 38.92 48.17 -9.36
C VAL A 60 38.20 46.83 -9.30
N ALA A 61 38.93 45.74 -9.41
CA ALA A 61 38.36 44.37 -9.31
C ALA A 61 37.59 44.22 -8.00
N LEU A 62 38.13 44.67 -6.86
CA LEU A 62 37.48 44.64 -5.55
C LEU A 62 36.20 45.52 -5.48
N ALA A 63 36.17 46.62 -6.20
CA ALA A 63 34.98 47.53 -6.20
C ALA A 63 33.84 46.99 -7.03
N ILE A 64 34.10 46.36 -8.19
CA ILE A 64 33.08 45.93 -9.14
C ILE A 64 32.54 44.52 -8.86
N THR A 65 33.38 43.57 -8.37
CA THR A 65 32.96 42.19 -8.14
C THR A 65 31.77 42.04 -7.20
N PRO A 66 31.69 42.71 -6.02
CA PRO A 66 30.55 42.54 -5.11
C PRO A 66 29.23 42.95 -5.75
N ALA A 67 29.19 44.09 -6.51
CA ALA A 67 27.99 44.52 -7.19
C ALA A 67 27.54 43.54 -8.26
N TYR A 68 28.49 43.02 -9.06
CA TYR A 68 28.21 42.01 -10.09
C TYR A 68 27.62 40.73 -9.52
N VAL A 69 28.22 40.18 -8.46
CA VAL A 69 27.78 38.95 -7.79
C VAL A 69 26.44 39.18 -7.08
N LEU A 70 26.22 40.33 -6.45
CA LEU A 70 24.98 40.67 -5.76
C LEU A 70 23.79 40.72 -6.72
N ILE A 71 23.94 41.31 -7.89
CA ILE A 71 22.89 41.38 -8.91
C ILE A 71 22.53 39.96 -9.35
N GLY A 72 23.51 39.13 -9.69
CA GLY A 72 23.30 37.74 -10.09
C GLY A 72 22.62 36.88 -8.99
N PHE A 73 23.07 37.04 -7.74
CA PHE A 73 22.46 36.38 -6.58
C PHE A 73 20.99 36.76 -6.42
N LEU A 74 20.65 38.04 -6.47
CA LEU A 74 19.26 38.51 -6.34
C LEU A 74 18.39 37.99 -7.48
N LEU A 75 18.90 38.02 -8.71
CA LEU A 75 18.17 37.47 -9.86
C LEU A 75 17.97 35.97 -9.75
N SER A 76 18.93 35.20 -9.25
CA SER A 76 18.75 33.78 -9.02
C SER A 76 17.68 33.47 -7.95
N LEU A 77 17.55 34.30 -6.92
CA LEU A 77 16.47 34.19 -5.94
C LEU A 77 15.10 34.50 -6.58
N LEU A 78 15.02 35.60 -7.37
CA LEU A 78 13.82 35.94 -8.08
C LEU A 78 13.36 34.87 -9.07
N LEU A 79 14.29 34.29 -9.83
CA LEU A 79 14.02 33.13 -10.69
C LEU A 79 13.48 31.96 -9.89
N GLY A 80 14.08 31.66 -8.74
CA GLY A 80 13.60 30.62 -7.84
C GLY A 80 12.16 30.84 -7.40
N LEU A 81 11.80 32.05 -6.98
CA LEU A 81 10.44 32.42 -6.58
C LEU A 81 9.46 32.36 -7.77
N ALA A 82 9.91 32.79 -8.96
CA ALA A 82 9.11 32.71 -10.17
C ALA A 82 8.80 31.25 -10.56
N TYR A 83 9.78 30.36 -10.49
CA TYR A 83 9.57 28.93 -10.74
C TYR A 83 8.58 28.31 -9.79
N ASP A 84 8.62 28.65 -8.49
CA ASP A 84 7.65 28.16 -7.51
C ASP A 84 6.22 28.63 -7.82
N ARG A 85 6.06 29.92 -8.20
CA ARG A 85 4.74 30.47 -8.55
C ARG A 85 4.18 29.93 -9.85
N LEU A 86 5.04 29.64 -10.83
CA LEU A 86 4.65 29.13 -12.14
C LEU A 86 4.52 27.60 -12.17
N GLY A 87 4.79 26.90 -11.03
CA GLY A 87 4.75 25.46 -10.96
C GLY A 87 5.79 24.77 -11.84
N VAL A 88 6.94 25.44 -12.07
CA VAL A 88 8.07 24.85 -12.82
C VAL A 88 8.76 23.85 -11.91
N GLY A 89 8.52 22.56 -12.14
CA GLY A 89 9.00 21.50 -11.25
C GLY A 89 9.22 20.16 -11.96
N PRO A 90 9.47 19.11 -11.18
CA PRO A 90 9.91 17.80 -11.68
C PRO A 90 8.89 17.04 -12.53
N ALA A 91 7.60 17.40 -12.47
CA ALA A 91 6.53 16.68 -13.17
C ALA A 91 6.67 16.68 -14.71
N SER A 92 7.34 17.71 -15.26
CA SER A 92 7.64 17.80 -16.70
C SER A 92 9.05 18.34 -16.91
N PHE A 93 10.05 17.49 -16.66
CA PHE A 93 11.46 17.88 -16.65
C PHE A 93 11.91 18.62 -17.91
N GLY A 94 11.60 18.12 -19.11
CA GLY A 94 11.98 18.77 -20.37
C GLY A 94 11.38 20.17 -20.52
N ARG A 95 10.11 20.37 -20.15
CA ARG A 95 9.46 21.67 -20.15
C ARG A 95 10.09 22.63 -19.13
N ALA A 96 10.43 22.13 -17.94
CA ALA A 96 11.07 22.90 -16.90
C ALA A 96 12.45 23.39 -17.32
N VAL A 97 13.25 22.55 -17.99
CA VAL A 97 14.56 22.92 -18.55
C VAL A 97 14.40 24.02 -19.62
N GLY A 98 13.45 23.87 -20.55
CA GLY A 98 13.21 24.88 -21.59
C GLY A 98 12.79 26.24 -21.00
N ILE A 99 11.88 26.24 -20.02
CA ILE A 99 11.48 27.47 -19.32
C ILE A 99 12.66 28.09 -18.58
N SER A 100 13.49 27.28 -17.91
CA SER A 100 14.66 27.78 -17.19
C SER A 100 15.70 28.40 -18.11
N LEU A 101 15.89 27.87 -19.31
CA LEU A 101 16.80 28.43 -20.30
C LEU A 101 16.35 29.83 -20.72
N VAL A 102 15.08 29.96 -21.11
CA VAL A 102 14.50 31.26 -21.54
C VAL A 102 14.49 32.27 -20.39
N ALA A 103 14.07 31.85 -19.20
CA ALA A 103 14.02 32.71 -18.03
C ALA A 103 15.41 33.19 -17.57
N SER A 104 16.42 32.30 -17.64
CA SER A 104 17.80 32.65 -17.30
C SER A 104 18.40 33.63 -18.30
N TYR A 105 18.10 33.49 -19.59
CA TYR A 105 18.52 34.46 -20.60
C TYR A 105 17.85 35.82 -20.39
N ALA A 106 16.55 35.86 -20.14
CA ALA A 106 15.84 37.08 -19.85
C ALA A 106 16.38 37.81 -18.58
N ALA A 107 16.68 37.04 -17.53
CA ALA A 107 17.31 37.56 -16.32
C ALA A 107 18.75 38.04 -16.57
N ALA A 108 19.49 37.39 -17.47
CA ALA A 108 20.83 37.82 -17.84
C ALA A 108 20.82 39.18 -18.57
N VAL A 109 19.82 39.48 -19.41
CA VAL A 109 19.66 40.80 -20.03
C VAL A 109 19.53 41.87 -18.91
N LEU A 110 18.69 41.60 -17.88
CA LEU A 110 18.54 42.51 -16.76
C LEU A 110 19.84 42.66 -15.95
N TRP A 111 20.56 41.55 -15.76
CA TRP A 111 21.85 41.58 -15.06
C TRP A 111 22.88 42.42 -15.81
N THR A 112 23.08 42.16 -17.09
CA THR A 112 24.04 42.90 -17.93
C THR A 112 23.69 44.39 -17.96
N GLY A 113 22.40 44.75 -18.14
CA GLY A 113 21.95 46.16 -18.14
C GLY A 113 22.16 46.81 -16.79
N ALA A 114 21.83 46.16 -15.68
CA ALA A 114 22.00 46.72 -14.33
C ALA A 114 23.50 46.90 -13.99
N PHE A 115 24.35 45.95 -14.37
CA PHE A 115 25.77 46.04 -14.13
C PHE A 115 26.44 47.09 -15.01
N TYR A 116 26.03 47.20 -16.27
CA TYR A 116 26.44 48.26 -17.17
C TYR A 116 26.11 49.63 -16.62
N TYR A 117 24.87 49.85 -16.16
CA TYR A 117 24.44 51.10 -15.51
C TYR A 117 25.29 51.41 -14.27
N TYR A 118 25.53 50.41 -13.42
CA TYR A 118 26.40 50.55 -12.26
C TYR A 118 27.80 51.02 -12.61
N GLN A 119 28.46 50.42 -13.62
CA GLN A 119 29.79 50.79 -14.05
C GLN A 119 29.82 52.21 -14.60
N HIS A 120 28.82 52.57 -15.42
CA HIS A 120 28.74 53.91 -16.01
C HIS A 120 28.55 54.98 -14.90
N PHE A 121 27.69 54.74 -13.94
CA PHE A 121 27.43 55.63 -12.80
C PHE A 121 28.70 55.76 -11.92
N ALA A 122 29.36 54.66 -11.62
CA ALA A 122 30.57 54.70 -10.80
C ALA A 122 31.71 55.46 -11.52
N ALA A 123 31.88 55.23 -12.83
CA ALA A 123 32.86 55.94 -13.65
C ALA A 123 32.56 57.44 -13.72
N HIS A 124 31.29 57.81 -13.88
CA HIS A 124 30.87 59.21 -13.90
C HIS A 124 31.17 59.92 -12.58
N ILE A 125 30.88 59.32 -11.43
CA ILE A 125 31.21 59.87 -10.11
C ILE A 125 32.73 60.07 -9.97
N VAL A 126 33.53 59.05 -10.28
CA VAL A 126 34.98 59.11 -10.17
C VAL A 126 35.55 60.25 -11.04
N HIS A 127 35.15 60.32 -12.30
CA HIS A 127 35.65 61.31 -13.22
C HIS A 127 35.15 62.72 -12.94
N SER A 128 33.85 62.92 -12.71
CA SER A 128 33.28 64.27 -12.53
C SER A 128 33.52 64.82 -11.14
N VAL A 129 33.45 63.97 -10.06
CA VAL A 129 33.54 64.41 -8.68
C VAL A 129 34.96 64.38 -8.13
N ILE A 130 35.77 63.38 -8.49
CA ILE A 130 37.11 63.17 -7.95
C ILE A 130 38.18 63.81 -8.85
N ILE A 131 38.05 63.65 -10.18
CA ILE A 131 39.07 64.09 -11.17
C ILE A 131 38.70 65.45 -11.73
N GLY A 132 37.43 65.86 -11.68
CA GLY A 132 36.95 67.14 -12.25
C GLY A 132 36.95 67.18 -13.80
N ALA A 133 36.92 66.00 -14.46
CA ALA A 133 36.90 65.84 -15.90
C ALA A 133 35.66 65.05 -16.38
N PRO A 134 35.16 65.25 -17.62
CA PRO A 134 34.10 64.39 -18.16
C PRO A 134 34.54 62.96 -18.25
N SER A 135 33.61 62.01 -18.02
CA SER A 135 33.91 60.58 -18.12
C SER A 135 34.24 60.20 -19.57
N PRO A 136 35.42 59.57 -19.84
CA PRO A 136 35.79 59.12 -21.18
C PRO A 136 35.15 57.81 -21.60
N LEU A 137 34.31 57.22 -20.75
CA LEU A 137 33.72 55.90 -21.00
C LEU A 137 32.46 56.03 -21.85
N ASP A 138 32.61 55.76 -23.13
CA ASP A 138 31.52 55.59 -24.09
C ASP A 138 31.35 54.07 -24.31
N PHE A 139 30.25 53.53 -23.85
CA PHE A 139 30.01 52.09 -24.00
C PHE A 139 29.08 51.84 -25.19
N PRO A 140 29.53 51.11 -26.21
CA PRO A 140 28.71 50.83 -27.37
C PRO A 140 27.50 49.91 -27.00
N PRO A 141 26.33 50.10 -27.64
CA PRO A 141 25.11 49.35 -27.33
C PRO A 141 25.25 47.82 -27.55
N ASP A 142 26.12 47.39 -28.45
CA ASP A 142 26.40 45.97 -28.81
C ASP A 142 27.02 45.19 -27.67
N TRP A 143 27.68 45.87 -26.71
CA TRP A 143 28.25 45.24 -25.52
C TRP A 143 27.21 44.51 -24.64
N ILE A 144 25.95 44.93 -24.70
CA ILE A 144 24.85 44.27 -23.96
C ILE A 144 24.66 42.86 -24.43
N PHE A 145 24.88 42.54 -25.71
CA PHE A 145 24.68 41.19 -26.25
C PHE A 145 25.76 40.23 -25.81
N ASP A 146 27.05 40.66 -25.85
CA ASP A 146 28.17 39.78 -25.46
C ASP A 146 28.11 39.41 -23.96
N GLY A 147 27.94 40.40 -23.07
CA GLY A 147 27.86 40.13 -21.65
C GLY A 147 26.58 39.35 -21.23
N THR A 148 25.49 39.44 -21.99
CA THR A 148 24.24 38.75 -21.68
C THR A 148 24.41 37.24 -21.83
N LEU A 149 25.10 36.79 -22.89
CA LEU A 149 25.30 35.35 -23.07
C LEU A 149 26.12 34.77 -21.92
N ASP A 150 27.22 35.41 -21.52
CA ASP A 150 28.07 34.97 -20.42
C ASP A 150 27.33 34.94 -19.10
N ASN A 151 26.50 35.95 -18.80
CA ASN A 151 25.69 36.04 -17.59
C ASN A 151 24.53 35.03 -17.54
N SER A 152 24.12 34.51 -18.71
CA SER A 152 23.04 33.49 -18.75
C SER A 152 23.49 32.12 -18.24
N PHE A 153 24.78 31.74 -18.44
CA PHE A 153 25.29 30.43 -18.02
C PHE A 153 25.21 30.19 -16.50
N PRO A 154 25.69 31.09 -15.61
CA PRO A 154 25.59 30.86 -14.18
C PRO A 154 24.15 30.82 -13.68
N LEU A 155 23.24 31.63 -14.23
CA LEU A 155 21.81 31.59 -13.87
C LEU A 155 21.15 30.32 -14.34
N PHE A 156 21.43 29.87 -15.56
CA PHE A 156 20.93 28.62 -16.09
C PHE A 156 21.50 27.41 -15.33
N GLY A 157 22.82 27.38 -15.09
CA GLY A 157 23.47 26.36 -14.28
C GLY A 157 22.84 26.22 -12.89
N TRP A 158 22.58 27.37 -12.23
CA TRP A 158 21.91 27.39 -10.94
C TRP A 158 20.46 26.88 -11.02
N SER A 159 19.73 27.23 -12.08
CA SER A 159 18.39 26.71 -12.34
C SER A 159 18.38 25.19 -12.52
N LEU A 160 19.37 24.64 -13.22
CA LEU A 160 19.53 23.18 -13.41
C LEU A 160 19.85 22.47 -12.07
N VAL A 161 20.75 23.03 -11.26
CA VAL A 161 21.04 22.47 -9.92
C VAL A 161 19.77 22.41 -9.08
N ARG A 162 18.99 23.51 -9.05
CA ARG A 162 17.71 23.55 -8.34
C ARG A 162 16.72 22.49 -8.83
N LEU A 163 16.51 22.39 -10.15
CA LEU A 163 15.63 21.38 -10.75
C LEU A 163 16.09 19.97 -10.44
N GLY A 164 17.41 19.72 -10.52
CA GLY A 164 18.00 18.41 -10.19
C GLY A 164 17.75 18.00 -8.75
N LEU A 165 17.89 18.94 -7.80
CA LEU A 165 17.60 18.69 -6.39
C LEU A 165 16.10 18.42 -6.14
N GLN A 166 15.21 19.19 -6.76
CA GLN A 166 13.77 18.95 -6.69
C GLN A 166 13.37 17.61 -7.30
N TYR A 167 13.93 17.25 -8.44
CA TYR A 167 13.70 15.96 -9.09
C TYR A 167 14.15 14.78 -8.23
N ASN A 168 15.35 14.86 -7.64
CA ASN A 168 15.88 13.84 -6.75
C ASN A 168 14.98 13.64 -5.52
N THR A 169 14.52 14.72 -4.91
CA THR A 169 13.62 14.64 -3.74
C THR A 169 12.27 14.02 -4.13
N ALA A 170 11.67 14.44 -5.23
CA ALA A 170 10.43 13.87 -5.75
C ALA A 170 10.57 12.36 -6.03
N LEU A 171 11.67 11.95 -6.68
CA LEU A 171 11.94 10.54 -6.99
C LEU A 171 12.11 9.70 -5.71
N ARG A 172 12.80 10.22 -4.69
CA ARG A 172 12.93 9.54 -3.39
C ARG A 172 11.56 9.34 -2.73
N HIS A 173 10.73 10.35 -2.68
CA HIS A 173 9.37 10.26 -2.12
C HIS A 173 8.50 9.24 -2.84
N GLN A 174 8.53 9.23 -4.18
CA GLN A 174 7.81 8.21 -4.97
C GLN A 174 8.27 6.79 -4.64
N ARG A 175 9.58 6.58 -4.51
CA ARG A 175 10.14 5.26 -4.12
C ARG A 175 9.70 4.85 -2.72
N GLU A 176 9.75 5.76 -1.75
CA GLU A 176 9.28 5.49 -0.39
C GLU A 176 7.79 5.16 -0.33
N GLN A 177 6.97 5.89 -1.07
CA GLN A 177 5.53 5.61 -1.16
C GLN A 177 5.26 4.24 -1.80
N ALA A 178 5.98 3.89 -2.88
CA ALA A 178 5.86 2.58 -3.52
C ALA A 178 6.26 1.45 -2.56
N LEU A 179 7.37 1.60 -1.83
CA LEU A 179 7.80 0.61 -0.83
C LEU A 179 6.78 0.46 0.32
N ARG A 180 6.22 1.56 0.83
CA ARG A 180 5.16 1.53 1.86
C ARG A 180 3.90 0.84 1.34
N ALA A 181 3.49 1.11 0.10
CA ALA A 181 2.34 0.45 -0.52
C ALA A 181 2.55 -1.06 -0.65
N VAL A 182 3.75 -1.50 -1.10
CA VAL A 182 4.10 -2.93 -1.18
C VAL A 182 4.11 -3.58 0.20
N ALA A 183 4.68 -2.93 1.21
CA ALA A 183 4.68 -3.45 2.58
C ALA A 183 3.26 -3.58 3.14
N ALA A 184 2.42 -2.55 2.96
CA ALA A 184 1.02 -2.58 3.40
C ALA A 184 0.20 -3.69 2.68
N ALA A 185 0.44 -3.90 1.39
CA ALA A 185 -0.20 -4.97 0.63
C ALA A 185 0.22 -6.36 1.15
N ARG A 186 1.51 -6.55 1.46
CA ARG A 186 2.01 -7.79 2.07
C ARG A 186 1.42 -8.04 3.46
N ASP A 187 1.35 -7.01 4.30
CA ASP A 187 0.74 -7.11 5.62
C ASP A 187 -0.76 -7.44 5.53
N ALA A 188 -1.47 -6.85 4.57
CA ALA A 188 -2.86 -7.19 4.30
C ALA A 188 -3.02 -8.64 3.84
N GLN A 189 -2.14 -9.13 2.97
CA GLN A 189 -2.10 -10.54 2.54
C GLN A 189 -1.85 -11.48 3.72
N LEU A 190 -0.86 -11.18 4.57
CA LEU A 190 -0.56 -11.99 5.76
C LEU A 190 -1.74 -12.01 6.74
N ARG A 191 -2.40 -10.88 6.97
CA ARG A 191 -3.62 -10.82 7.79
C ARG A 191 -4.75 -11.64 7.16
N MET A 192 -4.96 -11.54 5.86
CA MET A 192 -5.96 -12.31 5.14
C MET A 192 -5.72 -13.83 5.29
N LEU A 193 -4.47 -14.28 5.16
CA LEU A 193 -4.06 -15.68 5.41
C LEU A 193 -4.31 -16.07 6.88
N ALA A 194 -3.95 -15.20 7.84
CA ALA A 194 -4.20 -15.45 9.26
C ALA A 194 -5.70 -15.51 9.60
N TYR A 195 -6.55 -14.73 8.95
CA TYR A 195 -8.01 -14.77 9.12
C TYR A 195 -8.66 -16.02 8.50
N GLN A 196 -7.99 -16.70 7.54
CA GLN A 196 -8.46 -17.99 7.02
C GLN A 196 -8.33 -19.11 8.06
N LEU A 197 -7.45 -18.95 9.03
CA LEU A 197 -7.33 -19.81 10.19
C LEU A 197 -8.19 -19.21 11.31
N ASN A 198 -9.24 -19.89 11.74
CA ASN A 198 -10.04 -19.44 12.86
C ASN A 198 -9.18 -19.39 14.15
N PRO A 199 -8.75 -18.18 14.63
CA PRO A 199 -7.83 -18.11 15.79
C PRO A 199 -8.46 -18.69 17.05
N HIS A 200 -9.76 -18.52 17.22
CA HIS A 200 -10.51 -19.03 18.36
C HIS A 200 -10.52 -20.56 18.38
N PHE A 201 -10.69 -21.19 17.22
CA PHE A 201 -10.57 -22.64 17.09
C PHE A 201 -9.18 -23.12 17.50
N LEU A 202 -8.12 -22.47 17.01
CA LEU A 202 -6.74 -22.83 17.34
C LEU A 202 -6.46 -22.73 18.85
N PHE A 203 -6.85 -21.61 19.49
CA PHE A 203 -6.66 -21.42 20.92
C PHE A 203 -7.41 -22.48 21.74
N ASN A 204 -8.66 -22.77 21.38
CA ASN A 204 -9.46 -23.79 22.05
C ASN A 204 -8.87 -25.19 21.89
N THR A 205 -8.42 -25.53 20.67
CA THR A 205 -7.76 -26.81 20.38
C THR A 205 -6.49 -27.00 21.21
N LEU A 206 -5.61 -25.97 21.26
CA LEU A 206 -4.39 -26.02 22.08
C LEU A 206 -4.70 -26.16 23.57
N ASN A 207 -5.73 -25.50 24.08
CA ASN A 207 -6.18 -25.66 25.47
C ASN A 207 -6.68 -27.08 25.74
N SER A 208 -7.46 -27.67 24.82
CA SER A 208 -7.93 -29.06 24.95
C SER A 208 -6.77 -30.06 24.91
N ILE A 209 -5.81 -29.88 24.00
CA ILE A 209 -4.59 -30.70 23.97
C ILE A 209 -3.86 -30.60 25.30
N ARG A 210 -3.71 -29.41 25.87
CA ARG A 210 -3.03 -29.21 27.16
C ARG A 210 -3.73 -29.97 28.30
N ALA A 211 -5.06 -29.97 28.32
CA ALA A 211 -5.84 -30.73 29.32
C ALA A 211 -5.61 -32.25 29.14
N LEU A 212 -5.73 -32.75 27.90
CA LEU A 212 -5.57 -34.17 27.59
C LEU A 212 -4.16 -34.72 27.85
N ILE A 213 -3.11 -33.91 27.83
CA ILE A 213 -1.73 -34.38 28.09
C ILE A 213 -1.63 -35.13 29.44
N ASN A 214 -2.38 -34.70 30.44
CA ASN A 214 -2.39 -35.31 31.78
C ASN A 214 -3.47 -36.40 31.96
N GLU A 215 -4.53 -36.36 31.17
CA GLU A 215 -5.70 -37.24 31.28
C GLU A 215 -5.60 -38.40 30.33
N ASP A 216 -5.35 -38.17 29.04
CA ASP A 216 -5.26 -39.17 27.98
C ASP A 216 -4.23 -38.79 26.93
N ARG A 217 -3.02 -39.25 27.12
CA ARG A 217 -1.88 -38.95 26.20
C ARG A 217 -2.12 -39.42 24.78
N GLN A 218 -2.86 -40.52 24.59
CA GLN A 218 -3.12 -41.06 23.27
C GLN A 218 -4.07 -40.15 22.50
N ARG A 219 -5.17 -39.72 23.12
CA ARG A 219 -6.09 -38.72 22.55
C ARG A 219 -5.41 -37.37 22.29
N ALA A 220 -4.50 -36.93 23.18
CA ALA A 220 -3.70 -35.72 22.94
C ALA A 220 -2.87 -35.81 21.66
N ARG A 221 -2.21 -36.98 21.41
CA ARG A 221 -1.43 -37.22 20.17
C ARG A 221 -2.31 -37.21 18.92
N GLU A 222 -3.46 -37.87 18.98
CA GLU A 222 -4.44 -37.90 17.89
C GLU A 222 -4.92 -36.51 17.53
N MET A 223 -5.22 -35.71 18.55
CA MET A 223 -5.67 -34.32 18.38
C MET A 223 -4.57 -33.42 17.76
N VAL A 224 -3.29 -33.59 18.16
CA VAL A 224 -2.14 -32.90 17.51
C VAL A 224 -2.02 -33.31 16.05
N THR A 225 -2.17 -34.61 15.74
CA THR A 225 -2.11 -35.10 14.37
C THR A 225 -3.23 -34.54 13.50
N ALA A 226 -4.45 -34.51 14.03
CA ALA A 226 -5.62 -33.94 13.36
C ALA A 226 -5.45 -32.43 13.10
N LEU A 227 -4.96 -31.69 14.11
CA LEU A 227 -4.67 -30.26 13.98
C LEU A 227 -3.60 -30.01 12.91
N ALA A 228 -2.51 -30.77 12.91
CA ALA A 228 -1.45 -30.65 11.91
C ALA A 228 -1.97 -30.94 10.48
N GLY A 229 -2.84 -31.93 10.32
CA GLY A 229 -3.51 -32.24 9.05
C GLY A 229 -4.41 -31.09 8.57
N TYR A 230 -5.25 -30.58 9.46
CA TYR A 230 -6.11 -29.43 9.17
C TYR A 230 -5.32 -28.18 8.76
N LEU A 231 -4.28 -27.81 9.53
CA LEU A 231 -3.42 -26.67 9.23
C LEU A 231 -2.67 -26.82 7.91
N ARG A 232 -2.15 -28.01 7.62
CA ARG A 232 -1.50 -28.30 6.34
C ARG A 232 -2.46 -28.10 5.18
N TYR A 233 -3.69 -28.60 5.31
CA TYR A 233 -4.72 -28.41 4.28
C TYR A 233 -5.05 -26.93 4.08
N ALA A 234 -5.19 -26.17 5.17
CA ALA A 234 -5.54 -24.77 5.17
C ALA A 234 -4.46 -23.85 4.58
N LEU A 235 -3.17 -24.21 4.76
CA LEU A 235 -2.03 -23.37 4.38
C LEU A 235 -1.42 -23.70 3.01
N VAL A 236 -1.84 -24.80 2.38
CA VAL A 236 -1.35 -25.17 1.04
C VAL A 236 -1.97 -24.27 -0.01
N GLU A 237 -1.14 -23.51 -0.72
CA GLU A 237 -1.57 -22.80 -1.94
C GLU A 237 -1.84 -23.81 -3.06
N ARG A 238 -3.05 -23.73 -3.66
CA ARG A 238 -3.43 -24.53 -4.81
C ARG A 238 -3.58 -23.65 -6.04
N PRO A 239 -2.86 -23.93 -7.15
CA PRO A 239 -2.82 -23.06 -8.32
C PRO A 239 -4.19 -22.76 -8.95
N LEU A 240 -5.14 -23.71 -8.85
CA LEU A 240 -6.48 -23.57 -9.43
C LEU A 240 -7.58 -23.41 -8.38
N HIS A 241 -7.22 -23.28 -7.10
CA HIS A 241 -8.17 -23.21 -5.98
C HIS A 241 -9.19 -24.37 -5.97
N VAL A 242 -8.87 -25.51 -6.57
CA VAL A 242 -9.66 -26.74 -6.59
C VAL A 242 -8.93 -27.89 -5.88
N ALA A 243 -9.69 -28.80 -5.30
CA ALA A 243 -9.19 -29.99 -4.63
C ALA A 243 -10.13 -31.18 -4.93
N PRO A 244 -9.64 -32.43 -4.90
CA PRO A 244 -10.51 -33.60 -4.85
C PRO A 244 -11.38 -33.55 -3.60
N LEU A 245 -12.65 -33.97 -3.72
CA LEU A 245 -13.58 -34.01 -2.58
C LEU A 245 -13.03 -34.89 -1.43
N GLU A 246 -12.24 -35.88 -1.75
CA GLU A 246 -11.55 -36.73 -0.76
C GLU A 246 -10.69 -35.89 0.21
N GLU A 247 -9.96 -34.88 -0.29
CA GLU A 247 -9.14 -34.00 0.53
C GLU A 247 -10.00 -33.09 1.43
N GLU A 248 -11.11 -32.57 0.90
CA GLU A 248 -12.08 -31.76 1.67
C GLU A 248 -12.68 -32.60 2.81
N VAL A 249 -13.11 -33.84 2.48
CA VAL A 249 -13.67 -34.76 3.45
C VAL A 249 -12.65 -35.14 4.53
N ALA A 250 -11.40 -35.39 4.15
CA ALA A 250 -10.31 -35.68 5.10
C ALA A 250 -10.04 -34.49 6.03
N SER A 251 -10.04 -33.26 5.49
CA SER A 251 -9.89 -32.04 6.28
C SER A 251 -11.04 -31.85 7.27
N VAL A 252 -12.29 -32.03 6.81
CA VAL A 252 -13.49 -31.93 7.67
C VAL A 252 -13.49 -33.01 8.75
N ARG A 253 -13.08 -34.25 8.43
CA ARG A 253 -12.93 -35.31 9.44
C ARG A 253 -11.94 -34.93 10.53
N GLY A 254 -10.78 -34.37 10.14
CA GLY A 254 -9.77 -33.89 11.07
C GLY A 254 -10.33 -32.77 11.98
N TYR A 255 -11.02 -31.80 11.38
CA TYR A 255 -11.69 -30.72 12.12
C TYR A 255 -12.73 -31.24 13.11
N LEU A 256 -13.61 -32.15 12.65
CA LEU A 256 -14.67 -32.73 13.49
C LEU A 256 -14.13 -33.62 14.61
N ALA A 257 -13.05 -34.37 14.38
CA ALA A 257 -12.40 -35.16 15.43
C ALA A 257 -11.88 -34.24 16.57
N ILE A 258 -11.36 -33.04 16.23
CA ILE A 258 -10.97 -32.06 17.25
C ILE A 258 -12.19 -31.53 18.00
N GLU A 259 -13.26 -31.17 17.28
CA GLU A 259 -14.47 -30.64 17.89
C GLU A 259 -15.19 -31.70 18.76
N GLN A 260 -15.20 -32.97 18.37
CA GLN A 260 -15.78 -34.06 19.18
C GLN A 260 -15.07 -34.23 20.53
N VAL A 261 -13.74 -34.02 20.58
CA VAL A 261 -13.02 -34.01 21.87
C VAL A 261 -13.51 -32.86 22.78
N ARG A 262 -13.82 -31.70 22.18
CA ARG A 262 -14.27 -30.51 22.90
C ARG A 262 -15.73 -30.58 23.35
N PHE A 263 -16.58 -31.13 22.48
CA PHE A 263 -18.01 -31.26 22.75
C PHE A 263 -18.37 -32.55 23.51
N GLU A 264 -17.48 -33.52 23.54
CA GLU A 264 -17.68 -34.84 24.14
C GLU A 264 -18.96 -35.52 23.61
N GLU A 265 -19.81 -36.02 24.48
CA GLU A 265 -21.08 -36.70 24.13
C GLU A 265 -22.17 -35.75 23.59
N ARG A 266 -21.90 -34.43 23.56
CA ARG A 266 -22.83 -33.42 23.08
C ARG A 266 -22.83 -33.20 21.57
N LEU A 267 -21.96 -33.92 20.80
CA LEU A 267 -21.87 -33.82 19.36
C LEU A 267 -21.92 -35.21 18.71
N ASP A 268 -23.01 -35.48 17.99
CA ASP A 268 -23.18 -36.66 17.14
C ASP A 268 -22.87 -36.31 15.67
N VAL A 269 -21.80 -36.88 15.11
CA VAL A 269 -21.35 -36.63 13.73
C VAL A 269 -21.69 -37.83 12.85
N ARG A 270 -22.42 -37.57 11.76
CA ARG A 270 -22.76 -38.56 10.73
C ARG A 270 -22.21 -38.11 9.38
N MET A 271 -21.32 -38.91 8.80
CA MET A 271 -20.72 -38.67 7.47
C MET A 271 -21.10 -39.76 6.50
N GLU A 272 -21.86 -39.41 5.46
CA GLU A 272 -22.35 -40.30 4.40
C GLU A 272 -21.78 -39.81 3.07
N VAL A 273 -20.63 -40.31 2.66
CA VAL A 273 -19.94 -39.89 1.45
C VAL A 273 -19.90 -41.07 0.48
N GLU A 274 -20.51 -40.89 -0.69
CA GLU A 274 -20.47 -41.86 -1.76
C GLU A 274 -19.05 -42.01 -2.34
N PRO A 275 -18.50 -43.23 -2.46
CA PRO A 275 -17.14 -43.43 -2.97
C PRO A 275 -16.90 -42.84 -4.36
N SER A 276 -17.92 -42.86 -5.21
CA SER A 276 -17.88 -42.28 -6.57
C SER A 276 -17.72 -40.75 -6.57
N ALA A 277 -18.23 -40.06 -5.54
CA ALA A 277 -18.14 -38.61 -5.38
C ALA A 277 -16.74 -38.13 -4.92
N LEU A 278 -15.94 -39.00 -4.25
CA LEU A 278 -14.65 -38.62 -3.65
C LEU A 278 -13.64 -38.06 -4.67
N ARG A 279 -13.71 -38.50 -5.92
CA ARG A 279 -12.80 -38.08 -6.99
C ARG A 279 -13.25 -36.78 -7.70
N CYS A 280 -14.44 -36.28 -7.39
CA CYS A 280 -14.92 -35.01 -7.96
C CYS A 280 -14.04 -33.86 -7.50
N GLU A 281 -13.68 -32.96 -8.43
CA GLU A 281 -13.03 -31.70 -8.13
C GLU A 281 -14.05 -30.70 -7.58
N VAL A 282 -13.72 -30.08 -6.47
CA VAL A 282 -14.53 -29.05 -5.81
C VAL A 282 -13.64 -27.83 -5.50
N PRO A 283 -14.23 -26.63 -5.33
CA PRO A 283 -13.47 -25.51 -4.81
C PRO A 283 -12.81 -25.86 -3.49
N ALA A 284 -11.52 -25.59 -3.35
CA ALA A 284 -10.80 -25.83 -2.10
C ALA A 284 -11.40 -25.02 -0.95
N PHE A 285 -11.47 -25.61 0.24
CA PHE A 285 -12.12 -25.01 1.40
C PHE A 285 -13.63 -24.76 1.18
N LEU A 286 -14.32 -25.69 0.53
CA LEU A 286 -15.77 -25.62 0.31
C LEU A 286 -16.54 -26.13 1.53
N LEU A 287 -16.18 -27.33 2.04
CA LEU A 287 -16.92 -27.98 3.12
C LEU A 287 -16.61 -27.39 4.50
N ASN A 288 -15.36 -27.00 4.76
CA ASN A 288 -14.95 -26.51 6.08
C ASN A 288 -15.81 -25.34 6.60
N PRO A 289 -16.05 -24.24 5.81
CA PRO A 289 -16.90 -23.16 6.27
C PRO A 289 -18.35 -23.55 6.51
N LEU A 290 -18.87 -24.52 5.76
CA LEU A 290 -20.24 -25.02 5.94
C LEU A 290 -20.37 -25.76 7.26
N VAL A 291 -19.43 -26.64 7.57
CA VAL A 291 -19.39 -27.42 8.81
C VAL A 291 -19.11 -26.51 10.01
N GLU A 292 -18.19 -25.55 9.89
CA GLU A 292 -17.93 -24.54 10.92
C GLU A 292 -19.19 -23.72 11.25
N ASN A 293 -19.91 -23.25 10.22
CA ASN A 293 -21.16 -22.53 10.40
C ASN A 293 -22.24 -23.41 11.07
N ALA A 294 -22.34 -24.66 10.67
CA ALA A 294 -23.28 -25.61 11.26
C ALA A 294 -23.03 -25.82 12.75
N LEU A 295 -21.78 -25.92 13.18
CA LEU A 295 -21.42 -26.02 14.60
C LEU A 295 -21.61 -24.71 15.38
N LYS A 296 -21.26 -23.58 14.77
CA LYS A 296 -21.31 -22.26 15.42
C LYS A 296 -22.73 -21.76 15.66
N HIS A 297 -23.65 -22.07 14.74
CA HIS A 297 -25.03 -21.58 14.75
C HIS A 297 -26.03 -22.59 15.21
N SER A 298 -25.59 -23.78 15.60
CA SER A 298 -26.47 -24.78 16.23
C SER A 298 -26.83 -24.41 17.65
N ALA A 299 -27.97 -24.88 18.10
CA ALA A 299 -28.30 -24.86 19.54
C ALA A 299 -27.27 -25.73 20.31
N ALA A 300 -26.78 -25.22 21.44
CA ALA A 300 -25.83 -25.99 22.26
C ALA A 300 -26.45 -27.36 22.61
N GLY A 301 -25.83 -28.43 22.12
CA GLY A 301 -26.24 -29.79 22.49
C GLY A 301 -26.00 -30.04 23.99
N THR A 302 -26.83 -30.90 24.56
CA THR A 302 -26.63 -31.47 25.90
C THR A 302 -26.29 -32.95 25.75
N ALA A 303 -25.84 -33.63 26.81
CA ALA A 303 -25.56 -35.06 26.74
C ALA A 303 -26.85 -35.89 26.43
N ASP A 304 -28.01 -35.43 26.92
CA ASP A 304 -29.31 -36.08 26.68
C ASP A 304 -29.92 -35.76 25.31
N ALA A 305 -29.50 -34.61 24.69
CA ALA A 305 -29.93 -34.17 23.38
C ALA A 305 -28.71 -33.61 22.59
N PRO A 306 -27.86 -34.49 22.06
CA PRO A 306 -26.65 -34.04 21.37
C PRO A 306 -26.97 -33.26 20.11
N LEU A 307 -26.08 -32.33 19.77
CA LEU A 307 -26.06 -31.70 18.46
C LEU A 307 -25.82 -32.76 17.40
N VAL A 308 -26.74 -32.95 16.50
CA VAL A 308 -26.56 -33.83 15.34
C VAL A 308 -26.06 -33.02 14.18
N LEU A 309 -24.88 -33.40 13.67
CA LEU A 309 -24.29 -32.86 12.43
C LEU A 309 -24.21 -33.97 11.40
N ARG A 310 -24.85 -33.76 10.23
CA ARG A 310 -24.82 -34.68 9.11
C ARG A 310 -24.11 -34.04 7.92
N VAL A 311 -23.17 -34.75 7.33
CA VAL A 311 -22.47 -34.35 6.09
C VAL A 311 -22.69 -35.42 5.07
N GLU A 312 -23.33 -35.08 3.95
CA GLU A 312 -23.56 -36.00 2.84
C GLU A 312 -22.91 -35.49 1.58
N ALA A 313 -22.36 -36.43 0.79
CA ALA A 313 -21.88 -36.14 -0.56
C ALA A 313 -22.27 -37.30 -1.49
N ARG A 314 -22.98 -36.97 -2.56
CA ARG A 314 -23.45 -37.98 -3.54
C ARG A 314 -23.54 -37.42 -4.94
N LEU A 315 -23.42 -38.29 -5.92
CA LEU A 315 -23.74 -37.95 -7.30
C LEU A 315 -25.24 -38.01 -7.53
N VAL A 316 -25.76 -37.02 -8.24
CA VAL A 316 -27.16 -36.94 -8.68
C VAL A 316 -27.22 -36.75 -10.18
N GLU A 317 -28.24 -37.30 -10.83
CA GLU A 317 -28.39 -37.19 -12.26
C GLU A 317 -28.84 -35.77 -12.70
N PRO A 318 -28.46 -35.29 -13.90
CA PRO A 318 -27.40 -35.84 -14.74
C PRO A 318 -26.04 -35.24 -14.42
N ASN A 319 -25.09 -36.02 -13.93
CA ASN A 319 -23.68 -35.63 -13.71
C ASN A 319 -23.46 -34.42 -12.79
N ARG A 320 -24.16 -34.34 -11.66
CA ARG A 320 -24.01 -33.31 -10.64
C ARG A 320 -23.56 -33.91 -9.32
N LEU A 321 -22.69 -33.19 -8.64
CA LEU A 321 -22.32 -33.46 -7.25
C LEU A 321 -23.23 -32.66 -6.34
N ARG A 322 -23.88 -33.34 -5.38
CA ARG A 322 -24.68 -32.71 -4.32
C ARG A 322 -23.98 -32.92 -2.98
N LEU A 323 -23.69 -31.84 -2.30
CA LEU A 323 -23.16 -31.79 -0.94
C LEU A 323 -24.23 -31.24 -0.02
N VAL A 324 -24.43 -31.90 1.12
CA VAL A 324 -25.41 -31.46 2.13
C VAL A 324 -24.69 -31.41 3.48
N VAL A 325 -24.83 -30.29 4.17
CA VAL A 325 -24.46 -30.13 5.57
C VAL A 325 -25.73 -29.79 6.34
N GLU A 326 -26.13 -30.67 7.25
CA GLU A 326 -27.34 -30.51 8.07
C GLU A 326 -26.96 -30.54 9.55
N ASN A 327 -27.50 -29.60 10.33
CA ASN A 327 -27.33 -29.59 11.76
C ASN A 327 -28.68 -29.44 12.48
N SER A 328 -28.77 -30.00 13.69
CA SER A 328 -29.89 -29.69 14.61
C SER A 328 -29.75 -28.25 15.09
N GLY A 329 -30.84 -27.48 15.08
CA GLY A 329 -30.87 -26.09 15.49
C GLY A 329 -31.79 -25.23 14.64
N ARG A 330 -31.65 -23.91 14.79
CA ARG A 330 -32.38 -22.93 14.02
C ARG A 330 -31.42 -22.00 13.27
N TRP A 331 -31.84 -21.55 12.13
CA TRP A 331 -31.05 -20.55 11.38
C TRP A 331 -31.11 -19.21 12.13
N ALA A 332 -30.01 -18.83 12.75
CA ALA A 332 -29.88 -17.53 13.40
C ALA A 332 -29.46 -16.48 12.38
N ALA A 333 -30.41 -16.00 11.57
CA ALA A 333 -30.20 -14.82 10.73
C ALA A 333 -30.17 -13.58 11.64
N ARG A 334 -29.04 -12.93 11.78
CA ARG A 334 -28.99 -11.58 12.34
C ARG A 334 -29.72 -10.64 11.37
N GLY A 335 -30.99 -10.40 11.60
CA GLY A 335 -31.72 -9.27 11.03
C GLY A 335 -32.32 -9.41 9.64
N THR A 336 -32.41 -10.61 9.05
CA THR A 336 -33.05 -10.80 7.73
C THR A 336 -33.95 -12.03 7.73
N THR A 337 -35.17 -11.87 7.22
CA THR A 337 -36.13 -12.94 6.95
C THR A 337 -35.52 -13.99 6.00
N MET A 338 -35.80 -15.28 6.25
CA MET A 338 -35.45 -16.36 5.32
C MET A 338 -35.86 -16.01 3.89
N PRO A 339 -34.97 -16.13 2.89
CA PRO A 339 -35.38 -16.00 1.49
C PRO A 339 -36.29 -17.18 1.14
N ASN A 340 -37.46 -16.88 0.58
CA ASN A 340 -38.32 -17.91 0.01
C ASN A 340 -37.60 -18.63 -1.12
N ALA A 341 -37.82 -19.92 -1.26
CA ALA A 341 -37.20 -20.81 -2.25
C ALA A 341 -37.44 -20.41 -3.74
N GLY A 342 -37.95 -19.21 -4.03
CA GLY A 342 -38.26 -18.68 -5.35
C GLY A 342 -37.65 -17.33 -5.68
N ASP A 343 -36.97 -16.65 -4.76
CA ASP A 343 -36.36 -15.35 -5.04
C ASP A 343 -34.95 -15.52 -5.63
N GLY A 344 -34.81 -15.13 -6.88
CA GLY A 344 -33.53 -15.11 -7.60
C GLY A 344 -32.52 -14.20 -6.89
N ASP A 345 -31.44 -14.79 -6.50
CA ASP A 345 -30.03 -14.35 -6.41
C ASP A 345 -29.62 -13.09 -5.63
N ASN A 346 -30.41 -12.42 -4.80
CA ASN A 346 -29.88 -11.19 -4.17
C ASN A 346 -30.15 -11.05 -2.66
N GLY A 347 -29.89 -12.07 -1.85
CA GLY A 347 -30.08 -11.79 -0.42
C GLY A 347 -30.03 -12.95 0.58
N LEU A 348 -29.29 -14.02 0.33
CA LEU A 348 -29.11 -15.06 1.35
C LEU A 348 -28.31 -14.51 2.53
N PRO A 349 -28.91 -14.45 3.73
CA PRO A 349 -28.20 -14.05 4.94
C PRO A 349 -27.21 -15.14 5.31
N GLY A 350 -25.94 -14.83 5.24
CA GLY A 350 -24.87 -15.73 5.65
C GLY A 350 -23.69 -14.92 6.14
N GLY A 351 -23.07 -15.34 7.25
CA GLY A 351 -21.84 -14.76 7.72
C GLY A 351 -20.73 -14.87 6.67
N VAL A 352 -19.57 -14.28 6.96
CA VAL A 352 -18.38 -14.22 6.06
C VAL A 352 -18.03 -15.59 5.43
N GLY A 353 -18.25 -16.70 6.13
CA GLY A 353 -17.97 -18.04 5.63
C GLY A 353 -18.82 -18.44 4.43
N LEU A 354 -20.14 -18.22 4.48
CA LEU A 354 -21.03 -18.59 3.38
C LEU A 354 -20.87 -17.66 2.16
N ALA A 355 -20.60 -16.37 2.40
CA ALA A 355 -20.27 -15.43 1.34
C ALA A 355 -19.00 -15.84 0.59
N ASN A 356 -17.98 -16.32 1.31
CA ASN A 356 -16.75 -16.84 0.70
C ASN A 356 -16.99 -18.11 -0.13
N VAL A 357 -17.85 -19.03 0.37
CA VAL A 357 -18.25 -20.24 -0.38
C VAL A 357 -18.91 -19.86 -1.70
N ARG A 358 -19.87 -18.92 -1.65
CA ARG A 358 -20.57 -18.44 -2.85
C ARG A 358 -19.60 -17.78 -3.85
N ALA A 359 -18.73 -16.90 -3.39
CA ALA A 359 -17.76 -16.23 -4.26
C ALA A 359 -16.83 -17.23 -4.97
N ARG A 360 -16.42 -18.29 -4.28
CA ARG A 360 -15.59 -19.36 -4.87
C ARG A 360 -16.35 -20.19 -5.89
N LEU A 361 -17.60 -20.55 -5.58
CA LEU A 361 -18.47 -21.27 -6.51
C LEU A 361 -18.76 -20.44 -7.76
N GLU A 362 -19.06 -19.16 -7.61
CA GLU A 362 -19.26 -18.26 -8.74
C GLU A 362 -18.00 -18.12 -9.62
N ALA A 363 -16.83 -18.03 -8.99
CA ALA A 363 -15.56 -17.91 -9.72
C ALA A 363 -15.19 -19.19 -10.51
N LEU A 364 -15.53 -20.39 -10.01
CA LEU A 364 -15.14 -21.67 -10.62
C LEU A 364 -16.25 -22.34 -11.43
N HIS A 365 -17.53 -22.06 -11.11
CA HIS A 365 -18.72 -22.61 -11.74
C HIS A 365 -19.77 -21.53 -11.98
N PRO A 366 -19.49 -20.48 -12.78
CA PRO A 366 -20.38 -19.36 -12.98
C PRO A 366 -21.71 -19.84 -13.61
N GLY A 367 -22.82 -19.59 -12.90
CA GLY A 367 -24.15 -19.98 -13.34
C GLY A 367 -24.44 -21.49 -13.36
N GLU A 368 -23.46 -22.36 -13.03
CA GLU A 368 -23.62 -23.83 -13.04
C GLU A 368 -23.81 -24.43 -11.63
N HIS A 369 -23.70 -23.61 -10.58
CA HIS A 369 -23.87 -24.04 -9.20
C HIS A 369 -25.21 -23.61 -8.59
N ARG A 370 -25.64 -24.29 -7.53
CA ARG A 370 -26.79 -23.90 -6.69
C ARG A 370 -26.43 -24.01 -5.23
N ILE A 371 -26.83 -23.03 -4.43
CA ILE A 371 -26.76 -23.07 -2.97
C ILE A 371 -28.17 -22.87 -2.44
N GLY A 372 -28.67 -23.83 -1.66
CA GLY A 372 -29.93 -23.76 -0.95
C GLY A 372 -29.73 -23.82 0.55
N ILE A 373 -30.53 -23.08 1.31
CA ILE A 373 -30.61 -23.16 2.76
C ILE A 373 -32.07 -23.41 3.11
N GLU A 374 -32.31 -24.46 3.87
CA GLU A 374 -33.66 -24.86 4.30
C GLU A 374 -33.66 -25.01 5.82
N GLU A 375 -34.71 -24.54 6.45
CA GLU A 375 -34.99 -24.80 7.88
C GLU A 375 -36.35 -25.53 8.00
N ALA A 376 -36.27 -26.75 8.48
CA ALA A 376 -37.46 -27.59 8.71
C ALA A 376 -37.23 -28.48 9.91
N ASP A 377 -38.28 -28.72 10.71
CA ASP A 377 -38.30 -29.66 11.81
C ASP A 377 -37.16 -29.46 12.85
N GLY A 378 -36.79 -28.20 13.10
CA GLY A 378 -35.71 -27.87 14.04
C GLY A 378 -34.30 -28.25 13.53
N ARG A 379 -34.13 -28.36 12.20
CA ARG A 379 -32.85 -28.60 11.53
C ARG A 379 -32.62 -27.54 10.49
N VAL A 380 -31.35 -27.23 10.28
CA VAL A 380 -30.88 -26.36 9.22
C VAL A 380 -30.09 -27.21 8.24
N ARG A 381 -30.45 -27.13 6.98
CA ARG A 381 -29.82 -27.85 5.88
C ARG A 381 -29.24 -26.88 4.87
N VAL A 382 -27.94 -26.97 4.61
CA VAL A 382 -27.27 -26.25 3.52
C VAL A 382 -26.96 -27.25 2.42
N THR A 383 -27.49 -27.01 1.22
CA THR A 383 -27.28 -27.86 0.04
C THR A 383 -26.46 -27.08 -0.99
N VAL A 384 -25.37 -27.71 -1.47
CA VAL A 384 -24.56 -27.19 -2.58
C VAL A 384 -24.59 -28.19 -3.72
N GLU A 385 -24.97 -27.73 -4.92
CA GLU A 385 -24.93 -28.53 -6.14
C GLU A 385 -24.01 -27.87 -7.16
N LEU A 386 -23.11 -28.67 -7.74
CA LEU A 386 -22.18 -28.26 -8.77
C LEU A 386 -21.98 -29.38 -9.79
N PRO A 387 -21.44 -29.10 -11.00
CA PRO A 387 -21.10 -30.11 -11.97
C PRO A 387 -20.10 -31.11 -11.41
N ALA A 388 -20.32 -32.41 -11.59
CA ALA A 388 -19.34 -33.45 -11.25
C ALA A 388 -18.21 -33.41 -12.29
N ARG A 389 -17.09 -32.76 -11.93
CA ARG A 389 -15.87 -32.71 -12.73
C ARG A 389 -14.83 -33.61 -12.08
N TYR A 390 -14.10 -34.34 -12.89
CA TYR A 390 -13.05 -35.25 -12.44
C TYR A 390 -11.70 -34.75 -12.94
N ARG A 391 -10.67 -34.90 -12.14
CA ARG A 391 -9.31 -34.60 -12.56
C ARG A 391 -8.95 -35.55 -13.71
N THR A 392 -8.76 -34.98 -14.90
CA THR A 392 -8.18 -35.72 -16.03
C THR A 392 -6.73 -35.99 -15.65
N GLU A 393 -6.34 -37.26 -15.46
CA GLU A 393 -4.94 -37.62 -15.35
C GLU A 393 -4.25 -37.10 -16.61
N ALA A 394 -3.40 -36.10 -16.47
CA ALA A 394 -2.52 -35.70 -17.55
C ALA A 394 -1.68 -36.94 -17.90
N ALA A 395 -1.85 -37.46 -19.10
CA ALA A 395 -1.02 -38.50 -19.63
C ALA A 395 0.45 -38.09 -19.49
N THR A 396 1.18 -38.79 -18.63
CA THR A 396 2.63 -38.70 -18.46
C THR A 396 3.34 -39.04 -19.75
#